data_26d5751dcbebfa7aca8383c5eb9a6552
#
_entry.id   26d5751dcbebfa7aca8383c5eb9a6552
#
_cell.length_a   1.000
_cell.length_b   1.000
_cell.length_c   1.000
_cell.angle_alpha   90.00
_cell.angle_beta   90.00
_cell.angle_gamma   90.00
#
_symmetry.space_group_name_H-M   'P 1'
#
loop_
_entity.id
_entity.type
_entity.pdbx_description
1 polymer ?
#
loop_
_entity_poly.entity_id
_entity_poly.type
_entity_poly.pdbx_seq_one_letter_code
_entity_poly.pdbx_strand_id
1 'polypeptide(L)'
;MKILSLSLLVLVPQFFLFSQKEPIVLRKIEATPAVQKLAPPSLDAYLQALPVHFVTYLNQTGKYAVVELDSIVSESNLDAELSYSDIFEAVEKKMIRKPKYILNCRVTAFVEKQTKLTNPLDDSTRLNRDIFVSASMQLINRDRPEDQKTFEVPEYNGQWDEDLFGEQTGGDLNRMKKVEQFAKDSARQMAESFAANFEQKIYVYQKVGNQCTILSGYQNGIEKGQVYDVGIAKKIIHPITKKVMSGTTFTKIGQIEVIDVQADVATCKIIEDLGIDTNVEPENLPLARLTD
;
A
#
# COMPACT_ATOMS: atom_id res chain seq x y z
N MET A 1 -63.57 23.65 6.40
CA MET A 1 -62.76 22.48 6.75
C MET A 1 -61.49 22.51 5.90
N LYS A 2 -60.35 22.90 6.50
CA LYS A 2 -59.02 22.88 5.84
C LYS A 2 -58.28 21.64 6.33
N ILE A 3 -58.04 20.72 5.41
CA ILE A 3 -57.23 19.50 5.67
C ILE A 3 -55.78 19.89 5.60
N LEU A 4 -55.09 19.88 6.73
CA LEU A 4 -53.64 20.02 6.80
C LEU A 4 -53.03 18.67 6.43
N SER A 5 -52.39 18.63 5.28
CA SER A 5 -51.55 17.49 4.86
C SER A 5 -50.20 17.56 5.62
N LEU A 6 -50.00 16.64 6.56
CA LEU A 6 -48.77 16.49 7.32
C LEU A 6 -47.81 15.63 6.49
N SER A 7 -46.89 16.25 5.78
CA SER A 7 -45.81 15.55 5.08
C SER A 7 -44.83 15.00 6.07
N LEU A 8 -44.86 13.69 6.31
CA LEU A 8 -43.92 12.96 7.11
C LEU A 8 -42.59 12.87 6.36
N LEU A 9 -41.63 13.72 6.71
CA LEU A 9 -40.27 13.70 6.19
C LEU A 9 -39.56 12.49 6.84
N VAL A 10 -39.51 11.36 6.12
CA VAL A 10 -38.73 10.20 6.54
C VAL A 10 -37.24 10.55 6.37
N LEU A 11 -36.60 10.90 7.46
CA LEU A 11 -35.14 10.99 7.56
C LEU A 11 -34.60 9.56 7.41
N VAL A 12 -34.22 9.17 6.20
CA VAL A 12 -33.41 7.98 5.98
C VAL A 12 -32.05 8.27 6.58
N PRO A 13 -31.60 7.58 7.65
CA PRO A 13 -30.25 7.72 8.11
C PRO A 13 -29.33 7.25 6.96
N GLN A 14 -28.59 8.18 6.39
CA GLN A 14 -27.47 7.85 5.54
C GLN A 14 -26.45 7.15 6.45
N PHE A 15 -26.55 5.82 6.53
CA PHE A 15 -25.44 5.01 6.99
C PHE A 15 -24.29 5.26 6.01
N PHE A 16 -23.40 6.17 6.39
CA PHE A 16 -22.07 6.23 5.79
C PHE A 16 -21.46 4.84 6.01
N LEU A 17 -21.50 4.03 4.97
CA LEU A 17 -20.72 2.80 4.86
C LEU A 17 -19.24 3.23 4.87
N PHE A 18 -18.68 3.39 6.06
CA PHE A 18 -17.24 3.48 6.21
C PHE A 18 -16.68 2.15 5.70
N SER A 19 -16.14 2.16 4.51
CA SER A 19 -15.28 1.08 4.02
C SER A 19 -14.30 0.75 5.16
N GLN A 20 -14.44 -0.46 5.72
CA GLN A 20 -13.69 -0.83 6.89
C GLN A 20 -12.25 -1.09 6.46
N LYS A 21 -11.37 -0.14 6.77
CA LYS A 21 -9.94 -0.26 6.49
C LYS A 21 -9.37 -1.53 7.12
N GLU A 22 -8.60 -2.28 6.33
CA GLU A 22 -7.95 -3.49 6.82
C GLU A 22 -6.79 -3.16 7.77
N PRO A 23 -6.78 -3.65 9.01
CA PRO A 23 -5.71 -3.35 9.95
C PRO A 23 -4.43 -4.12 9.59
N ILE A 24 -3.35 -3.37 9.40
CA ILE A 24 -2.00 -3.89 9.14
C ILE A 24 -1.07 -3.39 10.22
N VAL A 25 -0.26 -4.28 10.79
CA VAL A 25 0.84 -3.91 11.69
C VAL A 25 2.11 -3.72 10.91
N LEU A 26 2.66 -2.52 10.93
CA LEU A 26 3.97 -2.23 10.38
C LEU A 26 5.03 -2.46 11.46
N ARG A 27 5.99 -3.37 11.20
CA ARG A 27 7.22 -3.44 11.98
C ARG A 27 8.13 -2.28 11.62
N LYS A 28 9.08 -2.00 12.51
CA LYS A 28 10.13 -1.00 12.27
C LYS A 28 10.79 -1.22 10.90
N ILE A 29 10.89 -0.16 10.12
CA ILE A 29 11.61 -0.20 8.85
C ILE A 29 13.11 -0.10 9.15
N GLU A 30 13.87 -1.09 8.72
CA GLU A 30 15.28 -1.20 8.98
C GLU A 30 16.07 -1.41 7.70
N ALA A 31 17.32 -0.98 7.71
CA ALA A 31 18.26 -1.35 6.65
C ALA A 31 18.83 -2.75 6.92
N THR A 32 19.14 -3.48 5.87
CA THR A 32 19.86 -4.76 6.01
C THR A 32 21.23 -4.56 6.66
N PRO A 33 21.79 -5.57 7.36
CA PRO A 33 23.10 -5.45 7.98
C PRO A 33 24.21 -5.03 7.01
N ALA A 34 24.10 -5.42 5.73
CA ALA A 34 25.04 -5.03 4.69
C ALA A 34 24.98 -3.51 4.42
N VAL A 35 23.78 -2.93 4.36
CA VAL A 35 23.60 -1.48 4.17
C VAL A 35 24.02 -0.70 5.41
N GLN A 36 23.66 -1.17 6.60
CA GLN A 36 24.07 -0.55 7.87
C GLN A 36 25.60 -0.50 8.00
N LYS A 37 26.30 -1.56 7.60
CA LYS A 37 27.77 -1.63 7.65
C LYS A 37 28.44 -0.61 6.74
N LEU A 38 27.80 -0.21 5.62
CA LEU A 38 28.32 0.83 4.73
C LEU A 38 28.16 2.24 5.32
N ALA A 39 27.22 2.39 6.29
CA ALA A 39 26.93 3.61 7.02
C ALA A 39 26.94 4.90 6.17
N PRO A 40 26.13 4.98 5.07
CA PRO A 40 26.06 6.19 4.26
C PRO A 40 25.58 7.37 5.12
N PRO A 41 26.13 8.57 4.95
CA PRO A 41 25.85 9.72 5.84
C PRO A 41 24.37 10.11 5.97
N SER A 42 23.57 9.84 4.94
CA SER A 42 22.14 10.20 4.92
C SER A 42 21.19 9.07 5.34
N LEU A 43 21.72 7.87 5.62
CA LEU A 43 20.91 6.67 5.89
C LEU A 43 20.04 6.84 7.15
N ASP A 44 20.63 7.32 8.25
CA ASP A 44 19.89 7.43 9.52
C ASP A 44 18.74 8.44 9.42
N ALA A 45 19.00 9.60 8.82
CA ALA A 45 17.95 10.60 8.59
C ALA A 45 16.84 10.05 7.68
N TYR A 46 17.23 9.30 6.65
CA TYR A 46 16.27 8.63 5.76
C TYR A 46 15.41 7.61 6.51
N LEU A 47 16.02 6.72 7.31
CA LEU A 47 15.30 5.69 8.07
C LEU A 47 14.42 6.27 9.18
N GLN A 48 14.73 7.46 9.70
CA GLN A 48 13.86 8.17 10.64
C GLN A 48 12.63 8.78 9.96
N ALA A 49 12.80 9.35 8.78
CA ALA A 49 11.71 10.02 8.05
C ALA A 49 10.79 9.04 7.30
N LEU A 50 11.35 7.96 6.75
CA LEU A 50 10.64 7.02 5.88
C LEU A 50 9.37 6.44 6.50
N PRO A 51 9.34 5.90 7.74
CA PRO A 51 8.16 5.26 8.33
C PRO A 51 6.98 6.20 8.42
N VAL A 52 7.20 7.44 8.87
CA VAL A 52 6.15 8.45 9.06
C VAL A 52 5.43 8.74 7.74
N HIS A 53 6.18 8.94 6.67
CA HIS A 53 5.61 9.19 5.35
C HIS A 53 4.95 7.95 4.76
N PHE A 54 5.56 6.77 4.94
CA PHE A 54 5.03 5.51 4.43
C PHE A 54 3.67 5.18 5.06
N VAL A 55 3.54 5.28 6.38
CA VAL A 55 2.26 5.09 7.10
C VAL A 55 1.21 6.11 6.63
N THR A 56 1.62 7.37 6.45
CA THR A 56 0.75 8.42 5.96
C THR A 56 0.17 8.06 4.59
N TYR A 57 1.02 7.66 3.64
CA TYR A 57 0.56 7.30 2.29
C TYR A 57 -0.28 6.04 2.27
N LEU A 58 0.07 5.00 3.03
CA LEU A 58 -0.76 3.79 3.14
C LEU A 58 -2.16 4.11 3.68
N ASN A 59 -2.24 4.94 4.71
CA ASN A 59 -3.53 5.37 5.26
C ASN A 59 -4.35 6.23 4.27
N GLN A 60 -3.68 7.02 3.43
CA GLN A 60 -4.33 7.82 2.37
C GLN A 60 -4.95 6.97 1.27
N THR A 61 -4.48 5.74 1.06
CA THR A 61 -5.12 4.82 0.11
C THR A 61 -6.57 4.50 0.48
N GLY A 62 -6.97 4.75 1.73
CA GLY A 62 -8.30 4.44 2.24
C GLY A 62 -8.54 2.95 2.51
N LYS A 63 -7.68 2.06 2.00
CA LYS A 63 -7.82 0.60 2.07
C LYS A 63 -7.31 0.01 3.39
N TYR A 64 -6.29 0.64 4.00
CA TYR A 64 -5.58 0.10 5.15
C TYR A 64 -5.66 1.03 6.37
N ALA A 65 -5.68 0.44 7.55
CA ALA A 65 -5.43 1.12 8.82
C ALA A 65 -4.08 0.63 9.35
N VAL A 66 -3.02 1.40 9.09
CA VAL A 66 -1.68 1.00 9.49
C VAL A 66 -1.41 1.41 10.92
N VAL A 67 -0.90 0.47 11.72
CA VAL A 67 -0.47 0.69 13.10
C VAL A 67 1.00 0.31 13.21
N GLU A 68 1.80 1.24 13.70
CA GLU A 68 3.21 0.98 13.97
C GLU A 68 3.38 0.15 15.24
N LEU A 69 4.15 -0.92 15.16
CA LEU A 69 4.40 -1.81 16.30
C LEU A 69 5.07 -1.06 17.44
N ASP A 70 6.03 -0.19 17.14
CA ASP A 70 6.76 0.59 18.16
C ASP A 70 5.83 1.49 18.98
N SER A 71 4.74 1.99 18.40
CA SER A 71 3.74 2.78 19.11
C SER A 71 2.92 1.94 20.10
N ILE A 72 2.84 0.62 19.87
CA ILE A 72 2.08 -0.32 20.71
C ILE A 72 2.96 -0.89 21.81
N VAL A 73 4.23 -1.09 21.51
CA VAL A 73 5.15 -1.92 22.30
C VAL A 73 6.17 -1.11 23.11
N SER A 74 6.16 0.23 22.95
CA SER A 74 7.11 1.13 23.62
C SER A 74 7.18 1.05 25.15
N GLU A 75 6.29 0.30 25.79
CA GLU A 75 6.24 0.13 27.25
C GLU A 75 6.83 -1.19 27.76
N SER A 76 7.20 -2.11 26.89
CA SER A 76 7.80 -3.39 27.30
C SER A 76 9.21 -3.51 26.70
N ASN A 77 10.21 -3.85 27.51
CA ASN A 77 11.60 -4.13 27.12
C ASN A 77 11.66 -5.18 26.00
N LEU A 78 11.54 -4.74 24.76
CA LEU A 78 11.44 -5.59 23.56
C LEU A 78 12.72 -5.60 22.73
N ASP A 79 13.85 -5.80 23.40
CA ASP A 79 15.08 -6.25 22.74
C ASP A 79 15.08 -7.74 22.38
N ALA A 80 13.99 -8.46 22.72
CA ALA A 80 13.82 -9.87 22.35
C ALA A 80 13.21 -10.01 20.96
N GLU A 81 13.69 -10.92 20.16
CA GLU A 81 13.09 -11.38 18.91
C GLU A 81 11.69 -11.95 19.21
N LEU A 82 10.68 -11.09 19.20
CA LEU A 82 9.29 -11.53 19.36
C LEU A 82 8.88 -12.42 18.19
N SER A 83 8.27 -13.54 18.52
CA SER A 83 7.60 -14.34 17.52
C SER A 83 6.43 -13.57 16.90
N TYR A 84 6.02 -13.92 15.69
CA TYR A 84 4.84 -13.32 15.06
C TYR A 84 3.58 -13.48 15.91
N SER A 85 3.45 -14.61 16.64
CA SER A 85 2.36 -14.86 17.57
C SER A 85 2.31 -13.82 18.70
N ASP A 86 3.47 -13.52 19.29
CA ASP A 86 3.58 -12.54 20.39
C ASP A 86 3.21 -11.12 19.91
N ILE A 87 3.64 -10.77 18.68
CA ILE A 87 3.30 -9.50 18.05
C ILE A 87 1.79 -9.39 17.87
N PHE A 88 1.15 -10.41 17.30
CA PHE A 88 -0.29 -10.40 17.12
C PHE A 88 -1.04 -10.31 18.45
N GLU A 89 -0.62 -11.05 19.48
CA GLU A 89 -1.23 -10.99 20.80
C GLU A 89 -1.09 -9.61 21.45
N ALA A 90 0.09 -8.98 21.36
CA ALA A 90 0.33 -7.64 21.91
C ALA A 90 -0.55 -6.59 21.22
N VAL A 91 -0.70 -6.68 19.90
CA VAL A 91 -1.53 -5.78 19.11
C VAL A 91 -3.02 -5.98 19.39
N GLU A 92 -3.47 -7.24 19.53
CA GLU A 92 -4.87 -7.55 19.86
C GLU A 92 -5.34 -6.95 21.18
N LYS A 93 -4.47 -6.87 22.17
CA LYS A 93 -4.80 -6.27 23.47
C LYS A 93 -5.08 -4.76 23.39
N LYS A 94 -4.52 -4.08 22.39
CA LYS A 94 -4.63 -2.62 22.23
C LYS A 94 -5.55 -2.18 21.09
N MET A 95 -5.92 -3.06 20.18
CA MET A 95 -6.76 -2.74 19.02
C MET A 95 -8.18 -3.27 19.16
N ILE A 96 -9.14 -2.46 18.69
CA ILE A 96 -10.57 -2.87 18.59
C ILE A 96 -10.76 -4.01 17.58
N ARG A 97 -9.87 -4.11 16.59
CA ARG A 97 -9.90 -5.16 15.56
C ARG A 97 -8.58 -5.90 15.52
N LYS A 98 -8.68 -7.20 15.34
CA LYS A 98 -7.51 -8.07 15.18
C LYS A 98 -6.82 -7.79 13.85
N PRO A 99 -5.53 -7.44 13.84
CA PRO A 99 -4.79 -7.29 12.60
C PRO A 99 -4.65 -8.65 11.92
N LYS A 100 -4.87 -8.65 10.61
CA LYS A 100 -4.73 -9.86 9.79
C LYS A 100 -3.32 -10.02 9.24
N TYR A 101 -2.60 -8.90 9.11
CA TYR A 101 -1.29 -8.88 8.46
C TYR A 101 -0.24 -8.14 9.27
N ILE A 102 0.99 -8.65 9.20
CA ILE A 102 2.20 -7.94 9.61
C ILE A 102 2.98 -7.58 8.35
N LEU A 103 3.39 -6.34 8.22
CA LEU A 103 4.22 -5.84 7.14
C LEU A 103 5.64 -5.58 7.66
N ASN A 104 6.61 -6.31 7.11
CA ASN A 104 8.03 -6.07 7.31
C ASN A 104 8.57 -5.32 6.09
N CYS A 105 9.23 -4.20 6.31
CA CYS A 105 9.94 -3.46 5.26
C CYS A 105 11.42 -3.43 5.58
N ARG A 106 12.26 -3.70 4.57
CA ARG A 106 13.71 -3.63 4.70
C ARG A 106 14.32 -2.87 3.54
N VAL A 107 15.18 -1.91 3.86
CA VAL A 107 16.01 -1.24 2.86
C VAL A 107 17.16 -2.18 2.51
N THR A 108 17.17 -2.67 1.27
CA THR A 108 18.10 -3.68 0.76
C THR A 108 19.33 -3.07 0.09
N ALA A 109 19.19 -1.83 -0.41
CA ALA A 109 20.30 -1.04 -0.92
C ALA A 109 20.06 0.45 -0.58
N PHE A 110 21.13 1.14 -0.21
CA PHE A 110 21.19 2.59 -0.06
C PHE A 110 22.57 3.04 -0.50
N VAL A 111 22.63 3.72 -1.63
CA VAL A 111 23.89 4.17 -2.23
C VAL A 111 23.83 5.68 -2.38
N GLU A 112 24.77 6.37 -1.75
CA GLU A 112 24.94 7.82 -1.86
C GLU A 112 26.23 8.11 -2.61
N LYS A 113 26.10 8.74 -3.78
CA LYS A 113 27.23 9.20 -4.59
C LYS A 113 27.33 10.71 -4.53
N GLN A 114 28.53 11.22 -4.40
CA GLN A 114 28.81 12.64 -4.42
C GLN A 114 29.74 12.95 -5.59
N THR A 115 29.34 13.92 -6.41
CA THR A 115 30.13 14.38 -7.54
C THR A 115 30.36 15.88 -7.41
N LYS A 116 31.64 16.28 -7.38
CA LYS A 116 32.01 17.69 -7.36
C LYS A 116 32.02 18.21 -8.78
N LEU A 117 31.20 19.23 -9.04
CA LEU A 117 31.12 19.93 -10.31
C LEU A 117 31.72 21.32 -10.16
N THR A 118 32.78 21.64 -10.89
CA THR A 118 33.38 22.97 -10.92
C THR A 118 32.98 23.65 -12.21
N ASN A 119 32.38 24.84 -12.10
CA ASN A 119 32.04 25.65 -13.26
C ASN A 119 33.32 26.30 -13.81
N PRO A 120 33.71 26.04 -15.06
CA PRO A 120 34.95 26.57 -15.62
C PRO A 120 34.93 28.08 -15.90
N LEU A 121 33.76 28.73 -15.76
CA LEU A 121 33.61 30.17 -16.05
C LEU A 121 33.87 31.07 -14.83
N ASP A 122 33.56 30.59 -13.62
CA ASP A 122 33.61 31.36 -12.38
C ASP A 122 34.27 30.63 -11.21
N ASP A 123 34.85 29.43 -11.47
CA ASP A 123 35.45 28.54 -10.48
C ASP A 123 34.48 28.15 -9.35
N SER A 124 33.20 28.46 -9.48
CA SER A 124 32.20 28.02 -8.48
C SER A 124 32.11 26.51 -8.48
N THR A 125 31.99 25.96 -7.27
CA THR A 125 31.91 24.52 -7.09
C THR A 125 30.58 24.14 -6.48
N ARG A 126 29.89 23.17 -7.10
CA ARG A 126 28.67 22.56 -6.60
C ARG A 126 28.94 21.11 -6.29
N LEU A 127 28.24 20.61 -5.28
CA LEU A 127 28.21 19.19 -4.96
C LEU A 127 26.89 18.62 -5.46
N ASN A 128 26.99 17.70 -6.42
CA ASN A 128 25.83 16.94 -6.85
C ASN A 128 25.77 15.65 -6.01
N ARG A 129 24.60 15.35 -5.45
CA ARG A 129 24.33 14.12 -4.71
C ARG A 129 23.27 13.30 -5.45
N ASP A 130 23.61 12.04 -5.67
CA ASP A 130 22.72 11.02 -6.18
C ASP A 130 22.47 9.98 -5.09
N ILE A 131 21.22 9.76 -4.71
CA ILE A 131 20.85 8.69 -3.80
C ILE A 131 20.02 7.65 -4.54
N PHE A 132 20.38 6.40 -4.34
CA PHE A 132 19.66 5.23 -4.83
C PHE A 132 19.20 4.41 -3.65
N VAL A 133 17.93 4.05 -3.64
CA VAL A 133 17.36 3.18 -2.62
C VAL A 133 16.59 2.04 -3.24
N SER A 134 16.78 0.84 -2.70
CA SER A 134 15.94 -0.33 -2.97
C SER A 134 15.42 -0.87 -1.65
N ALA A 135 14.22 -1.40 -1.67
CA ALA A 135 13.60 -1.98 -0.49
C ALA A 135 12.87 -3.27 -0.85
N SER A 136 12.75 -4.16 0.12
CA SER A 136 11.87 -5.32 0.04
C SER A 136 10.78 -5.21 1.08
N MET A 137 9.61 -5.69 0.73
CA MET A 137 8.46 -5.78 1.62
C MET A 137 8.02 -7.23 1.74
N GLN A 138 7.78 -7.66 2.97
CA GLN A 138 7.28 -8.99 3.26
C GLN A 138 5.99 -8.86 4.05
N LEU A 139 4.93 -9.44 3.52
CA LEU A 139 3.66 -9.50 4.20
C LEU A 139 3.41 -10.89 4.74
N ILE A 140 3.06 -10.95 6.00
CA ILE A 140 2.83 -12.18 6.75
C ILE A 140 1.37 -12.20 7.15
N ASN A 141 0.65 -13.24 6.70
CA ASN A 141 -0.73 -13.46 7.11
C ASN A 141 -0.74 -14.12 8.49
N ARG A 142 -1.58 -13.61 9.40
CA ARG A 142 -1.77 -14.16 10.74
C ARG A 142 -2.25 -15.63 10.72
N ASP A 143 -3.24 -15.91 9.87
CA ASP A 143 -3.90 -17.23 9.85
C ASP A 143 -3.05 -18.27 9.12
N ARG A 144 -2.09 -17.83 8.30
CA ARG A 144 -1.16 -18.65 7.54
C ARG A 144 0.23 -18.01 7.50
N PRO A 145 1.00 -18.04 8.59
CA PRO A 145 2.32 -17.43 8.64
C PRO A 145 3.33 -18.01 7.64
N GLU A 146 3.09 -19.24 7.18
CA GLU A 146 3.85 -19.90 6.12
C GLU A 146 3.61 -19.29 4.73
N ASP A 147 2.44 -18.69 4.49
CA ASP A 147 2.07 -18.03 3.25
C ASP A 147 2.60 -16.58 3.21
N GLN A 148 3.92 -16.46 3.27
CA GLN A 148 4.56 -15.15 3.21
C GLN A 148 4.65 -14.68 1.77
N LYS A 149 4.26 -13.44 1.52
CA LYS A 149 4.45 -12.78 0.22
C LYS A 149 5.58 -11.76 0.34
N THR A 150 6.65 -11.97 -0.42
CA THR A 150 7.75 -11.02 -0.52
C THR A 150 7.74 -10.40 -1.90
N PHE A 151 7.93 -9.09 -1.98
CA PHE A 151 8.09 -8.37 -3.24
C PHE A 151 9.14 -7.27 -3.09
N GLU A 152 9.85 -7.03 -4.17
CA GLU A 152 10.83 -5.95 -4.26
C GLU A 152 10.13 -4.67 -4.69
N VAL A 153 10.47 -3.58 -4.01
CA VAL A 153 10.05 -2.25 -4.42
C VAL A 153 10.95 -1.79 -5.56
N PRO A 154 10.40 -1.18 -6.62
CA PRO A 154 11.23 -0.60 -7.67
C PRO A 154 12.25 0.37 -7.09
N GLU A 155 13.45 0.37 -7.64
CA GLU A 155 14.52 1.29 -7.26
C GLU A 155 14.06 2.74 -7.38
N TYR A 156 14.31 3.53 -6.33
CA TYR A 156 14.02 4.95 -6.31
C TYR A 156 15.30 5.76 -6.33
N ASN A 157 15.36 6.73 -7.24
CA ASN A 157 16.52 7.59 -7.45
C ASN A 157 16.15 9.03 -7.13
N GLY A 158 16.97 9.70 -6.35
CA GLY A 158 16.87 11.12 -6.07
C GLY A 158 18.18 11.82 -6.36
N GLN A 159 18.08 13.02 -6.92
CA GLN A 159 19.24 13.84 -7.25
C GLN A 159 19.01 15.27 -6.80
N TRP A 160 20.03 15.89 -6.22
CA TRP A 160 20.02 17.32 -5.90
C TRP A 160 21.41 17.92 -5.88
N ASP A 161 21.46 19.22 -6.11
CA ASP A 161 22.68 20.03 -6.01
C ASP A 161 22.76 20.69 -4.64
N GLU A 162 23.97 20.74 -4.08
CA GLU A 162 24.31 21.50 -2.88
C GLU A 162 25.40 22.53 -3.24
N ASP A 163 25.14 23.81 -2.92
CA ASP A 163 26.15 24.85 -3.06
C ASP A 163 27.16 24.74 -1.91
N LEU A 164 28.42 24.56 -2.22
CA LEU A 164 29.49 24.41 -1.21
C LEU A 164 29.68 25.67 -0.34
N PHE A 165 29.26 26.85 -0.83
CA PHE A 165 29.29 28.10 -0.05
C PHE A 165 28.24 28.15 1.05
N GLY A 166 27.22 27.28 1.03
CA GLY A 166 26.18 27.18 2.06
C GLY A 166 26.59 26.37 3.29
N GLU A 167 27.71 25.65 3.26
CA GLU A 167 28.15 24.81 4.38
C GLU A 167 28.45 25.58 5.68
N GLN A 168 28.79 26.85 5.59
CA GLN A 168 29.10 27.65 6.79
C GLN A 168 27.87 28.18 7.55
N THR A 169 26.66 28.13 6.97
CA THR A 169 25.47 28.75 7.57
C THR A 169 24.20 27.93 7.56
N GLY A 170 24.25 26.62 7.28
CA GLY A 170 23.04 25.78 7.28
C GLY A 170 23.06 24.57 6.36
N GLY A 171 24.23 24.19 5.88
CA GLY A 171 24.39 23.05 4.94
C GLY A 171 23.76 21.75 5.43
N ASP A 172 23.95 21.43 6.70
CA ASP A 172 23.34 20.22 7.30
C ASP A 172 21.82 20.30 7.35
N LEU A 173 21.24 21.45 7.66
CA LEU A 173 19.78 21.60 7.71
C LEU A 173 19.14 21.48 6.31
N ASN A 174 19.77 22.06 5.30
CA ASN A 174 19.32 21.93 3.92
C ASN A 174 19.43 20.48 3.41
N ARG A 175 20.53 19.81 3.75
CA ARG A 175 20.72 18.40 3.45
C ARG A 175 19.64 17.54 4.11
N MET A 176 19.37 17.73 5.40
CA MET A 176 18.32 17.00 6.11
C MET A 176 16.96 17.19 5.45
N LYS A 177 16.59 18.41 5.06
CA LYS A 177 15.33 18.68 4.33
C LYS A 177 15.28 17.95 2.99
N LYS A 178 16.39 17.86 2.25
CA LYS A 178 16.46 17.13 0.98
C LYS A 178 16.33 15.63 1.19
N VAL A 179 16.98 15.08 2.21
CA VAL A 179 16.85 13.66 2.60
C VAL A 179 15.40 13.34 3.04
N GLU A 180 14.78 14.23 3.81
CA GLU A 180 13.38 14.10 4.21
C GLU A 180 12.44 14.10 2.99
N GLN A 181 12.64 15.03 2.05
CA GLN A 181 11.86 15.04 0.81
C GLN A 181 12.08 13.76 -0.01
N PHE A 182 13.31 13.27 -0.10
CA PHE A 182 13.64 12.00 -0.74
C PHE A 182 12.95 10.83 -0.05
N ALA A 183 12.95 10.79 1.29
CA ALA A 183 12.25 9.77 2.08
C ALA A 183 10.73 9.81 1.82
N LYS A 184 10.17 11.01 1.74
CA LYS A 184 8.75 11.23 1.41
C LYS A 184 8.38 10.68 0.04
N ASP A 185 9.16 10.98 -0.98
CA ASP A 185 8.88 10.56 -2.35
C ASP A 185 9.09 9.05 -2.53
N SER A 186 10.13 8.49 -1.91
CA SER A 186 10.33 7.04 -1.91
C SER A 186 9.24 6.30 -1.12
N ALA A 187 8.78 6.86 0.02
CA ALA A 187 7.68 6.32 0.79
C ALA A 187 6.38 6.24 -0.02
N ARG A 188 6.09 7.28 -0.83
CA ARG A 188 4.94 7.26 -1.74
C ARG A 188 5.04 6.13 -2.74
N GLN A 189 6.18 5.98 -3.42
CA GLN A 189 6.40 4.89 -4.37
C GLN A 189 6.30 3.51 -3.70
N MET A 190 6.83 3.37 -2.48
CA MET A 190 6.68 2.15 -1.69
C MET A 190 5.22 1.83 -1.39
N ALA A 191 4.43 2.83 -0.97
CA ALA A 191 3.01 2.65 -0.65
C ALA A 191 2.18 2.31 -1.91
N GLU A 192 2.45 2.95 -3.03
CA GLU A 192 1.84 2.64 -4.32
C GLU A 192 2.19 1.21 -4.79
N SER A 193 3.47 0.83 -4.66
CA SER A 193 3.94 -0.52 -4.98
C SER A 193 3.28 -1.57 -4.08
N PHE A 194 3.16 -1.29 -2.79
CA PHE A 194 2.45 -2.13 -1.84
C PHE A 194 0.98 -2.30 -2.26
N ALA A 195 0.27 -1.20 -2.47
CA ALA A 195 -1.14 -1.21 -2.85
C ALA A 195 -1.37 -2.01 -4.15
N ALA A 196 -0.49 -1.85 -5.15
CA ALA A 196 -0.57 -2.56 -6.42
C ALA A 196 -0.33 -4.08 -6.31
N ASN A 197 0.58 -4.51 -5.41
CA ASN A 197 0.90 -5.92 -5.20
C ASN A 197 -0.05 -6.59 -4.19
N PHE A 198 -0.71 -5.76 -3.38
CA PHE A 198 -1.52 -6.19 -2.24
C PHE A 198 -3.02 -5.93 -2.44
N GLU A 199 -3.42 -5.46 -3.60
CA GLU A 199 -4.83 -5.44 -3.95
C GLU A 199 -5.35 -6.87 -3.91
N GLN A 200 -6.22 -7.15 -2.95
CA GLN A 200 -6.88 -8.44 -2.88
C GLN A 200 -7.67 -8.62 -4.16
N LYS A 201 -7.17 -9.48 -5.04
CA LYS A 201 -7.84 -9.76 -6.30
C LYS A 201 -9.08 -10.59 -5.99
N ILE A 202 -10.24 -9.99 -6.13
CA ILE A 202 -11.52 -10.67 -6.01
C ILE A 202 -11.87 -11.22 -7.40
N TYR A 203 -11.79 -12.53 -7.56
CA TYR A 203 -12.09 -13.19 -8.84
C TYR A 203 -13.57 -13.51 -8.94
N VAL A 204 -14.14 -13.26 -10.10
CA VAL A 204 -15.47 -13.77 -10.46
C VAL A 204 -15.26 -15.18 -11.01
N TYR A 205 -15.60 -16.17 -10.18
CA TYR A 205 -15.27 -17.58 -10.45
C TYR A 205 -16.29 -18.29 -11.32
N GLN A 206 -17.57 -18.04 -11.07
CA GLN A 206 -18.66 -18.76 -11.75
C GLN A 206 -19.81 -17.82 -12.07
N LYS A 207 -20.39 -17.97 -13.26
CA LYS A 207 -21.61 -17.28 -13.67
C LYS A 207 -22.68 -18.30 -14.01
N VAL A 208 -23.86 -18.16 -13.40
CA VAL A 208 -25.04 -18.99 -13.66
C VAL A 208 -26.26 -18.09 -13.83
N GLY A 209 -26.71 -17.94 -15.06
CA GLY A 209 -27.82 -17.02 -15.37
C GLY A 209 -27.51 -15.59 -15.00
N ASN A 210 -28.32 -14.98 -14.12
CA ASN A 210 -28.15 -13.61 -13.64
C ASN A 210 -27.42 -13.53 -12.28
N GLN A 211 -26.68 -14.56 -11.91
CA GLN A 211 -25.90 -14.60 -10.68
C GLN A 211 -24.46 -15.00 -10.99
N CYS A 212 -23.55 -14.57 -10.13
CA CYS A 212 -22.18 -15.02 -10.15
C CYS A 212 -21.66 -15.23 -8.73
N THR A 213 -20.59 -16.01 -8.61
CA THR A 213 -19.87 -16.25 -7.36
C THR A 213 -18.52 -15.55 -7.42
N ILE A 214 -18.18 -14.81 -6.38
CA ILE A 214 -16.83 -14.24 -6.19
C ILE A 214 -16.06 -15.04 -5.14
N LEU A 215 -14.75 -15.20 -5.37
CA LEU A 215 -13.83 -15.89 -4.44
C LEU A 215 -13.34 -14.93 -3.34
N SER A 216 -14.31 -14.39 -2.60
CA SER A 216 -14.07 -13.55 -1.43
C SER A 216 -15.36 -13.50 -0.60
N GLY A 217 -15.25 -13.53 0.72
CA GLY A 217 -16.39 -13.59 1.63
C GLY A 217 -16.23 -12.62 2.82
N TYR A 218 -17.03 -12.84 3.89
CA TYR A 218 -17.02 -11.93 5.04
C TYR A 218 -15.66 -11.88 5.75
N GLN A 219 -14.84 -12.94 5.69
CA GLN A 219 -13.47 -12.93 6.23
C GLN A 219 -12.57 -11.92 5.52
N ASN A 220 -12.91 -11.55 4.31
CA ASN A 220 -12.21 -10.59 3.49
C ASN A 220 -12.92 -9.22 3.40
N GLY A 221 -13.90 -8.97 4.28
CA GLY A 221 -14.62 -7.71 4.36
C GLY A 221 -15.71 -7.53 3.30
N ILE A 222 -16.15 -8.63 2.65
CA ILE A 222 -17.30 -8.58 1.74
C ILE A 222 -18.57 -8.52 2.56
N GLU A 223 -19.46 -7.57 2.22
CA GLU A 223 -20.73 -7.37 2.89
C GLU A 223 -21.87 -7.38 1.89
N LYS A 224 -23.03 -7.84 2.33
CA LYS A 224 -24.27 -7.83 1.52
C LYS A 224 -24.65 -6.40 1.13
N GLY A 225 -25.03 -6.20 -0.12
CA GLY A 225 -25.40 -4.90 -0.69
C GLY A 225 -24.23 -4.12 -1.28
N GLN A 226 -23.00 -4.58 -1.12
CA GLN A 226 -21.85 -3.97 -1.81
C GLN A 226 -21.95 -4.20 -3.31
N VAL A 227 -21.55 -3.18 -4.07
CA VAL A 227 -21.57 -3.20 -5.53
C VAL A 227 -20.13 -3.21 -6.05
N TYR A 228 -19.84 -4.07 -7.01
CA TYR A 228 -18.53 -4.23 -7.63
C TYR A 228 -18.59 -4.06 -9.13
N ASP A 229 -17.65 -3.30 -9.68
CA ASP A 229 -17.38 -3.33 -11.11
C ASP A 229 -16.59 -4.59 -11.44
N VAL A 230 -17.04 -5.33 -12.45
CA VAL A 230 -16.36 -6.52 -12.97
C VAL A 230 -15.58 -6.12 -14.21
N GLY A 231 -14.32 -6.56 -14.28
CA GLY A 231 -13.47 -6.21 -15.40
C GLY A 231 -12.29 -7.13 -15.60
N ILE A 232 -11.60 -6.92 -16.72
CA ILE A 232 -10.37 -7.64 -17.08
C ILE A 232 -9.19 -6.73 -16.80
N ALA A 233 -8.27 -7.22 -15.95
CA ALA A 233 -7.02 -6.52 -15.68
C ALA A 233 -5.93 -6.98 -16.65
N LYS A 234 -5.35 -6.05 -17.41
CA LYS A 234 -4.24 -6.32 -18.33
C LYS A 234 -3.00 -5.54 -17.89
N LYS A 235 -1.83 -6.21 -17.93
CA LYS A 235 -0.55 -5.56 -17.70
C LYS A 235 -0.29 -4.52 -18.80
N ILE A 236 0.21 -3.36 -18.41
CA ILE A 236 0.62 -2.33 -19.37
C ILE A 236 1.98 -2.74 -19.93
N ILE A 237 2.05 -2.85 -21.26
CA ILE A 237 3.30 -3.17 -21.98
C ILE A 237 3.76 -1.91 -22.71
N HIS A 238 4.99 -1.49 -22.45
CA HIS A 238 5.57 -0.34 -23.15
C HIS A 238 5.63 -0.62 -24.66
N PRO A 239 5.04 0.24 -25.52
CA PRO A 239 4.87 -0.07 -26.94
C PRO A 239 6.19 -0.27 -27.70
N ILE A 240 7.24 0.45 -27.31
CA ILE A 240 8.56 0.40 -27.98
C ILE A 240 9.46 -0.65 -27.34
N THR A 241 9.66 -0.60 -26.02
CA THR A 241 10.62 -1.47 -25.31
C THR A 241 10.08 -2.86 -25.00
N LYS A 242 8.76 -3.08 -25.18
CA LYS A 242 8.06 -4.32 -24.84
C LYS A 242 8.22 -4.75 -23.38
N LYS A 243 8.74 -3.88 -22.52
CA LYS A 243 8.82 -4.13 -21.06
C LYS A 243 7.45 -4.02 -20.43
N VAL A 244 7.17 -4.92 -19.50
CA VAL A 244 5.98 -4.81 -18.63
C VAL A 244 6.22 -3.63 -17.71
N MET A 245 5.29 -2.67 -17.73
CA MET A 245 5.31 -1.51 -16.83
C MET A 245 4.64 -1.84 -15.49
N SER A 246 5.00 -1.10 -14.45
CA SER A 246 4.27 -1.16 -13.20
C SER A 246 2.88 -0.56 -13.41
N GLY A 247 1.85 -1.39 -13.29
CA GLY A 247 0.46 -1.00 -13.45
C GLY A 247 -0.35 -1.98 -14.29
N THR A 248 -1.65 -1.89 -14.12
CA THR A 248 -2.64 -2.67 -14.88
C THR A 248 -3.74 -1.75 -15.36
N THR A 249 -4.19 -1.97 -16.59
CA THR A 249 -5.45 -1.37 -17.06
C THR A 249 -6.60 -2.27 -16.64
N PHE A 250 -7.70 -1.66 -16.19
CA PHE A 250 -8.93 -2.37 -15.86
C PHE A 250 -9.99 -1.99 -16.89
N THR A 251 -10.46 -2.98 -17.65
CA THR A 251 -11.54 -2.78 -18.61
C THR A 251 -12.82 -3.34 -18.02
N LYS A 252 -13.77 -2.48 -17.68
CA LYS A 252 -15.07 -2.87 -17.14
C LYS A 252 -15.84 -3.69 -18.17
N ILE A 253 -16.38 -4.84 -17.73
CA ILE A 253 -17.22 -5.75 -18.51
C ILE A 253 -18.56 -6.07 -17.82
N GLY A 254 -18.84 -5.44 -16.70
CA GLY A 254 -20.12 -5.57 -16.00
C GLY A 254 -20.10 -4.99 -14.60
N GLN A 255 -21.23 -5.18 -13.89
CA GLN A 255 -21.39 -4.78 -12.50
C GLN A 255 -22.21 -5.81 -11.75
N ILE A 256 -21.86 -6.06 -10.49
CA ILE A 256 -22.50 -7.07 -9.63
C ILE A 256 -22.79 -6.49 -8.25
N GLU A 257 -23.86 -6.97 -7.61
CA GLU A 257 -24.26 -6.64 -6.24
C GLU A 257 -24.21 -7.90 -5.37
N VAL A 258 -23.62 -7.81 -4.22
CA VAL A 258 -23.53 -8.93 -3.26
C VAL A 258 -24.89 -9.18 -2.62
N ILE A 259 -25.44 -10.38 -2.79
CA ILE A 259 -26.75 -10.78 -2.25
C ILE A 259 -26.64 -11.77 -1.08
N ASP A 260 -25.56 -12.56 -1.02
CA ASP A 260 -25.28 -13.49 0.07
C ASP A 260 -23.77 -13.63 0.29
N VAL A 261 -23.36 -13.81 1.56
CA VAL A 261 -21.95 -13.85 1.92
C VAL A 261 -21.66 -15.02 2.85
N GLN A 262 -20.70 -15.84 2.47
CA GLN A 262 -20.13 -16.91 3.27
C GLN A 262 -18.69 -16.56 3.71
N ALA A 263 -17.99 -17.48 4.37
CA ALA A 263 -16.65 -17.22 4.89
C ALA A 263 -15.66 -16.75 3.81
N ASP A 264 -15.53 -17.51 2.72
CA ASP A 264 -14.52 -17.32 1.68
C ASP A 264 -15.10 -16.98 0.30
N VAL A 265 -16.42 -17.03 0.16
CA VAL A 265 -17.10 -16.77 -1.10
C VAL A 265 -18.34 -15.90 -0.88
N ALA A 266 -18.75 -15.18 -1.91
CA ALA A 266 -20.03 -14.50 -1.91
C ALA A 266 -20.79 -14.70 -3.22
N THR A 267 -22.10 -14.78 -3.11
CA THR A 267 -23.01 -14.82 -4.26
C THR A 267 -23.46 -13.42 -4.60
N CYS A 268 -23.36 -13.09 -5.86
CA CYS A 268 -23.71 -11.77 -6.37
C CYS A 268 -24.79 -11.87 -7.45
N LYS A 269 -25.64 -10.84 -7.51
CA LYS A 269 -26.58 -10.61 -8.62
C LYS A 269 -25.87 -9.74 -9.66
N ILE A 270 -25.99 -10.08 -10.92
CA ILE A 270 -25.48 -9.26 -12.02
C ILE A 270 -26.44 -8.10 -12.25
N ILE A 271 -25.95 -6.85 -12.09
CA ILE A 271 -26.68 -5.62 -12.35
C ILE A 271 -26.53 -5.23 -13.83
N GLU A 272 -25.30 -5.32 -14.32
CA GLU A 272 -24.92 -4.98 -15.69
C GLU A 272 -24.01 -6.09 -16.25
N ASP A 273 -24.31 -6.58 -17.45
CA ASP A 273 -23.55 -7.62 -18.13
C ASP A 273 -23.15 -7.13 -19.52
N LEU A 274 -21.90 -6.70 -19.64
CA LEU A 274 -21.27 -6.26 -20.89
C LEU A 274 -20.37 -7.36 -21.48
N GLY A 275 -20.52 -8.60 -21.01
CA GLY A 275 -19.74 -9.75 -21.46
C GLY A 275 -18.92 -10.41 -20.33
N ILE A 276 -19.50 -10.54 -19.14
CA ILE A 276 -18.88 -11.32 -18.06
C ILE A 276 -18.78 -12.78 -18.50
N ASP A 277 -17.56 -13.25 -18.75
CA ASP A 277 -17.26 -14.63 -19.09
C ASP A 277 -16.36 -15.25 -18.02
N THR A 278 -16.80 -16.36 -17.44
CA THR A 278 -16.05 -17.13 -16.44
C THR A 278 -15.56 -18.48 -16.99
N ASN A 279 -15.84 -18.80 -18.26
CA ASN A 279 -15.34 -19.98 -18.95
C ASN A 279 -13.98 -19.69 -19.61
N VAL A 280 -13.07 -19.19 -18.82
CA VAL A 280 -11.72 -18.81 -19.24
C VAL A 280 -10.67 -19.49 -18.36
N GLU A 281 -9.43 -19.53 -18.81
CA GLU A 281 -8.32 -20.02 -17.99
C GLU A 281 -8.25 -19.25 -16.65
N PRO A 282 -7.87 -19.90 -15.54
CA PRO A 282 -7.88 -19.32 -14.20
C PRO A 282 -7.15 -17.97 -14.08
N GLU A 283 -6.09 -17.78 -14.85
CA GLU A 283 -5.30 -16.54 -14.90
C GLU A 283 -6.00 -15.38 -15.61
N ASN A 284 -7.04 -15.69 -16.41
CA ASN A 284 -7.82 -14.72 -17.17
C ASN A 284 -9.21 -14.45 -16.56
N LEU A 285 -9.50 -15.02 -15.38
CA LEU A 285 -10.77 -14.78 -14.69
C LEU A 285 -11.00 -13.28 -14.46
N PRO A 286 -12.25 -12.81 -14.68
CA PRO A 286 -12.59 -11.42 -14.39
C PRO A 286 -12.35 -11.08 -12.91
N LEU A 287 -11.96 -9.84 -12.67
CA LEU A 287 -11.76 -9.29 -11.33
C LEU A 287 -12.95 -8.40 -10.97
N ALA A 288 -13.36 -8.44 -9.71
CA ALA A 288 -14.31 -7.52 -9.12
C ALA A 288 -13.58 -6.45 -8.31
N ARG A 289 -13.94 -5.18 -8.49
CA ARG A 289 -13.45 -4.02 -7.73
C ARG A 289 -14.64 -3.30 -7.11
N LEU A 290 -14.53 -2.95 -5.84
CA LEU A 290 -15.57 -2.18 -5.17
C LEU A 290 -15.81 -0.87 -5.96
N THR A 291 -17.07 -0.57 -6.23
CA THR A 291 -17.46 0.68 -6.87
C THR A 291 -17.34 1.80 -5.84
N ASP A 292 -16.66 2.90 -6.20
CA ASP A 292 -16.47 4.09 -5.34
C ASP A 292 -17.79 4.83 -5.08
#